data_ee6ee4f1b7f191b64779db8e95e3e206
#
_entry.id   ee6ee4f1b7f191b64779db8e95e3e206
#
_cell.length_a   1.000
_cell.length_b   1.000
_cell.length_c   1.000
_cell.angle_alpha   90.00
_cell.angle_beta   90.00
_cell.angle_gamma   90.00
#
_symmetry.space_group_name_H-M   'P 1'
#
loop_
_entity.id
_entity.type
_entity.pdbx_description
1 polymer ?
#
loop_
_entity_poly.entity_id
_entity_poly.type
_entity_poly.pdbx_seq_one_letter_code
_entity_poly.pdbx_strand_id
1 'polypeptide(L)'
;NTMKYAMTIQNVIDLYFHRKVPKYRDRFDKAFTIFVCNLKGGGSKTVSTASLSHAFRAHPQLLFEDLRILAIDFDPQASLTMFLSHENSVGLVENTAAQAMLQNVSREELLSDFIVPSIIPGVDVIPASIDDAFLAEGWKGLCEEHLPGKNIHAVLKENIIDKLQHDYDFIFLDSGPHLDAFLKNCIGAADLMLTPLPPATVDFHSSLKFVASLPALIDSIEMDGHTCNLIGNVGFMSKILNKSDHKICHSQAKEVFGADMLDMVLPRLDGFERCGETFDTVISANPATYDGSTEALKSAKSAAEDFAKAVFDRIEFIRTNGGM
;
A
#
# COMPACT_ATOMS: atom_id res chain seq x y z
N ASN A 1 -17.49 29.98 -28.19
CA ASN A 1 -16.27 29.18 -27.98
C ASN A 1 -15.83 29.30 -26.52
N THR A 2 -16.33 28.45 -25.68
CA THR A 2 -15.83 28.28 -24.32
C THR A 2 -14.59 27.41 -24.41
N MET A 3 -13.39 27.99 -24.34
CA MET A 3 -12.17 27.20 -24.11
C MET A 3 -12.31 26.44 -22.81
N LYS A 4 -12.45 25.12 -22.87
CA LYS A 4 -12.32 24.27 -21.70
C LYS A 4 -10.81 24.10 -21.42
N TYR A 5 -10.31 24.77 -20.42
CA TYR A 5 -8.97 24.50 -19.90
C TYR A 5 -9.01 23.18 -19.11
N ALA A 6 -8.34 22.15 -19.59
CA ALA A 6 -8.12 20.94 -18.81
C ALA A 6 -6.98 21.25 -17.82
N MET A 7 -7.30 21.31 -16.54
CA MET A 7 -6.31 21.46 -15.46
C MET A 7 -5.74 20.07 -15.13
N THR A 8 -4.41 20.00 -15.05
CA THR A 8 -3.74 18.82 -14.51
C THR A 8 -3.81 18.80 -12.98
N ILE A 9 -3.57 17.65 -12.37
CA ILE A 9 -3.43 17.50 -10.91
C ILE A 9 -2.45 18.56 -10.38
N GLN A 10 -1.29 18.72 -11.02
CA GLN A 10 -0.28 19.69 -10.61
C GLN A 10 -0.80 21.15 -10.67
N ASN A 11 -1.56 21.51 -11.68
CA ASN A 11 -2.12 22.88 -11.76
C ASN A 11 -3.07 23.18 -10.58
N VAL A 12 -3.83 22.17 -10.12
CA VAL A 12 -4.72 22.34 -8.98
C VAL A 12 -3.90 22.48 -7.68
N ILE A 13 -2.87 21.66 -7.51
CA ILE A 13 -1.96 21.73 -6.35
C ILE A 13 -1.26 23.10 -6.30
N ASP A 14 -0.78 23.59 -7.43
CA ASP A 14 -0.13 24.90 -7.53
C ASP A 14 -1.07 26.05 -7.12
N LEU A 15 -2.37 25.96 -7.44
CA LEU A 15 -3.37 26.92 -6.99
C LEU A 15 -3.52 26.93 -5.46
N TYR A 16 -3.55 25.75 -4.82
CA TYR A 16 -3.61 25.65 -3.37
C TYR A 16 -2.32 26.19 -2.73
N PHE A 17 -1.17 25.90 -3.32
CA PHE A 17 0.12 26.45 -2.88
C PHE A 17 0.14 27.98 -2.92
N HIS A 18 -0.31 28.59 -4.03
CA HIS A 18 -0.41 30.05 -4.14
C HIS A 18 -1.38 30.66 -3.13
N ARG A 19 -2.39 29.92 -2.69
CA ARG A 19 -3.33 30.34 -1.66
C ARG A 19 -2.83 30.06 -0.23
N LYS A 20 -1.62 29.52 -0.06
CA LYS A 20 -1.00 29.16 1.23
C LYS A 20 -1.88 28.21 2.04
N VAL A 21 -2.57 27.28 1.38
CA VAL A 21 -3.29 26.20 2.07
C VAL A 21 -2.26 25.27 2.68
N PRO A 22 -2.34 24.94 3.98
CA PRO A 22 -1.41 24.02 4.62
C PRO A 22 -1.43 22.64 3.97
N LYS A 23 -0.28 22.03 3.81
CA LYS A 23 -0.11 20.69 3.27
C LYS A 23 -0.09 19.66 4.41
N TYR A 24 -0.21 18.38 4.07
CA TYR A 24 -0.13 17.28 5.03
C TYR A 24 1.17 17.31 5.85
N ARG A 25 2.31 17.53 5.17
CA ARG A 25 3.64 17.61 5.77
C ARG A 25 3.85 18.80 6.71
N ASP A 26 2.99 19.80 6.68
CA ASP A 26 3.04 20.92 7.63
C ASP A 26 2.46 20.50 9.00
N ARG A 27 1.71 19.39 9.05
CA ARG A 27 1.13 18.82 10.27
C ARG A 27 1.89 17.59 10.76
N PHE A 28 2.48 16.84 9.84
CA PHE A 28 3.17 15.59 10.10
C PHE A 28 4.51 15.56 9.33
N ASP A 29 5.61 15.62 10.06
CA ASP A 29 6.96 15.72 9.49
C ASP A 29 7.53 14.38 9.00
N LYS A 30 6.93 13.26 9.39
CA LYS A 30 7.35 11.91 9.02
C LYS A 30 6.27 11.18 8.25
N ALA A 31 6.71 10.38 7.30
CA ALA A 31 5.83 9.46 6.59
C ALA A 31 5.09 8.53 7.55
N PHE A 32 3.88 8.13 7.16
CA PHE A 32 3.10 7.10 7.83
C PHE A 32 3.15 5.82 7.01
N THR A 33 3.64 4.74 7.60
CA THR A 33 3.87 3.48 6.90
C THR A 33 2.68 2.54 7.07
N ILE A 34 2.10 2.12 5.95
CA ILE A 34 0.89 1.30 5.91
C ILE A 34 1.21 -0.02 5.23
N PHE A 35 0.94 -1.13 5.90
CA PHE A 35 1.10 -2.47 5.33
C PHE A 35 -0.26 -3.09 4.99
N VAL A 36 -0.53 -3.28 3.70
CA VAL A 36 -1.74 -3.97 3.25
C VAL A 36 -1.49 -5.47 3.25
N CYS A 37 -1.99 -6.18 4.24
CA CYS A 37 -1.60 -7.56 4.52
C CYS A 37 -2.75 -8.53 4.67
N ASN A 38 -2.61 -9.69 4.03
CA ASN A 38 -3.38 -10.91 4.28
C ASN A 38 -2.60 -12.09 3.67
N LEU A 39 -2.53 -13.22 4.36
CA LEU A 39 -1.85 -14.43 3.84
C LEU A 39 -2.64 -15.14 2.74
N LYS A 40 -3.91 -14.76 2.52
CA LYS A 40 -4.69 -15.34 1.43
C LYS A 40 -4.32 -14.70 0.08
N GLY A 41 -3.93 -15.54 -0.88
CA GLY A 41 -3.73 -15.13 -2.27
C GLY A 41 -5.05 -14.67 -2.91
N GLY A 42 -4.99 -13.71 -3.85
CA GLY A 42 -6.18 -13.19 -4.52
C GLY A 42 -7.09 -12.30 -3.64
N GLY A 43 -6.68 -11.98 -2.41
CA GLY A 43 -7.45 -11.19 -1.43
C GLY A 43 -7.49 -9.69 -1.68
N SER A 44 -7.09 -9.21 -2.84
CA SER A 44 -7.09 -7.77 -3.19
C SER A 44 -5.98 -6.93 -2.55
N LYS A 45 -4.97 -7.51 -1.91
CA LYS A 45 -3.85 -6.74 -1.32
C LYS A 45 -3.26 -5.75 -2.33
N THR A 46 -2.62 -6.28 -3.34
CA THR A 46 -1.91 -5.50 -4.37
C THR A 46 -2.81 -4.49 -5.09
N VAL A 47 -4.04 -4.91 -5.48
CA VAL A 47 -5.01 -4.01 -6.11
C VAL A 47 -5.42 -2.88 -5.16
N SER A 48 -5.60 -3.18 -3.87
CA SER A 48 -5.92 -2.16 -2.87
C SER A 48 -4.73 -1.23 -2.62
N THR A 49 -3.51 -1.76 -2.51
CA THR A 49 -2.28 -0.99 -2.34
C THR A 49 -2.07 -0.03 -3.52
N ALA A 50 -2.16 -0.53 -4.75
CA ALA A 50 -2.02 0.28 -5.95
C ALA A 50 -3.10 1.36 -6.06
N SER A 51 -4.37 0.98 -5.80
CA SER A 51 -5.48 1.92 -5.86
C SER A 51 -5.39 3.01 -4.79
N LEU A 52 -4.99 2.66 -3.56
CA LEU A 52 -4.77 3.62 -2.48
C LEU A 52 -3.62 4.56 -2.79
N SER A 53 -2.49 4.04 -3.27
CA SER A 53 -1.32 4.85 -3.65
C SER A 53 -1.69 5.91 -4.68
N HIS A 54 -2.38 5.54 -5.75
CA HIS A 54 -2.84 6.48 -6.77
C HIS A 54 -3.96 7.40 -6.29
N ALA A 55 -4.95 6.86 -5.55
CA ALA A 55 -6.08 7.66 -5.10
C ALA A 55 -5.68 8.69 -4.03
N PHE A 56 -4.77 8.40 -3.10
CA PHE A 56 -4.27 9.39 -2.14
C PHE A 56 -3.69 10.61 -2.86
N ARG A 57 -2.96 10.40 -3.95
CA ARG A 57 -2.39 11.49 -4.74
C ARG A 57 -3.39 12.21 -5.63
N ALA A 58 -4.33 11.49 -6.23
CA ALA A 58 -5.20 12.00 -7.30
C ALA A 58 -6.62 12.34 -6.85
N HIS A 59 -7.02 11.99 -5.62
CA HIS A 59 -8.38 12.21 -5.11
C HIS A 59 -8.70 13.72 -5.05
N PRO A 60 -9.81 14.17 -5.66
CA PRO A 60 -10.13 15.61 -5.76
C PRO A 60 -10.15 16.34 -4.41
N GLN A 61 -10.61 15.68 -3.34
CA GLN A 61 -10.69 16.25 -1.99
C GLN A 61 -9.36 16.19 -1.22
N LEU A 62 -8.31 15.55 -1.76
CA LEU A 62 -6.99 15.45 -1.13
C LEU A 62 -5.90 16.23 -1.90
N LEU A 63 -6.21 16.83 -3.05
CA LEU A 63 -5.22 17.54 -3.87
C LEU A 63 -4.55 18.70 -3.13
N PHE A 64 -5.25 19.34 -2.20
CA PHE A 64 -4.68 20.43 -1.40
C PHE A 64 -3.59 19.96 -0.43
N GLU A 65 -3.63 18.69 -0.03
CA GLU A 65 -2.63 18.08 0.85
C GLU A 65 -1.28 17.88 0.16
N ASP A 66 -1.26 17.86 -1.18
CA ASP A 66 -0.07 17.65 -2.01
C ASP A 66 0.75 16.43 -1.57
N LEU A 67 0.06 15.30 -1.40
CA LEU A 67 0.64 14.07 -0.83
C LEU A 67 1.75 13.50 -1.73
N ARG A 68 2.86 13.10 -1.12
CA ARG A 68 3.96 12.36 -1.73
C ARG A 68 3.87 10.91 -1.26
N ILE A 69 3.75 10.00 -2.19
CA ILE A 69 3.46 8.59 -1.91
C ILE A 69 4.62 7.72 -2.39
N LEU A 70 5.09 6.83 -1.54
CA LEU A 70 5.98 5.73 -1.92
C LEU A 70 5.24 4.41 -1.76
N ALA A 71 5.30 3.55 -2.76
CA ALA A 71 4.87 2.17 -2.66
C ALA A 71 6.10 1.25 -2.72
N ILE A 72 6.17 0.23 -1.88
CA ILE A 72 7.29 -0.72 -1.86
C ILE A 72 6.73 -2.12 -2.11
N ASP A 73 7.20 -2.74 -3.17
CA ASP A 73 6.78 -4.08 -3.59
C ASP A 73 7.77 -5.14 -3.06
N PHE A 74 7.25 -6.10 -2.30
CA PHE A 74 8.00 -7.25 -1.80
C PHE A 74 7.45 -8.59 -2.34
N ASP A 75 6.43 -8.55 -3.22
CA ASP A 75 5.97 -9.78 -3.87
C ASP A 75 6.89 -10.08 -5.06
N PRO A 76 7.58 -11.25 -5.10
CA PRO A 76 8.41 -11.63 -6.24
C PRO A 76 7.67 -11.67 -7.58
N GLN A 77 6.33 -11.72 -7.56
CA GLN A 77 5.52 -11.57 -8.77
C GLN A 77 5.48 -10.14 -9.32
N ALA A 78 5.99 -9.16 -8.55
CA ALA A 78 6.08 -7.75 -8.93
C ALA A 78 4.76 -7.12 -9.41
N SER A 79 3.63 -7.58 -8.86
CA SER A 79 2.31 -7.14 -9.32
C SER A 79 2.03 -5.68 -8.98
N LEU A 80 2.48 -5.19 -7.82
CA LEU A 80 2.35 -3.78 -7.46
C LEU A 80 3.18 -2.90 -8.41
N THR A 81 4.39 -3.33 -8.71
CA THR A 81 5.28 -2.67 -9.69
C THR A 81 4.60 -2.57 -11.06
N MET A 82 3.98 -3.65 -11.53
CA MET A 82 3.25 -3.65 -12.80
C MET A 82 2.11 -2.62 -12.82
N PHE A 83 1.34 -2.50 -11.74
CA PHE A 83 0.23 -1.54 -11.65
C PHE A 83 0.68 -0.08 -11.59
N LEU A 84 1.80 0.20 -10.94
CA LEU A 84 2.24 1.57 -10.69
C LEU A 84 3.24 2.07 -11.74
N SER A 85 4.11 1.20 -12.24
CA SER A 85 5.20 1.53 -13.15
C SER A 85 5.51 0.37 -14.09
N HIS A 86 4.57 0.08 -15.00
CA HIS A 86 4.65 -1.09 -15.91
C HIS A 86 5.96 -1.16 -16.68
N GLU A 87 6.48 -0.04 -17.15
CA GLU A 87 7.74 0.02 -17.91
C GLU A 87 8.93 -0.51 -17.10
N ASN A 88 8.89 -0.38 -15.77
CA ASN A 88 9.94 -0.84 -14.86
C ASN A 88 9.67 -2.23 -14.28
N SER A 89 8.63 -2.93 -14.73
CA SER A 89 8.31 -4.31 -14.32
C SER A 89 8.74 -5.36 -15.35
N VAL A 90 9.17 -4.93 -16.54
CA VAL A 90 9.52 -5.82 -17.66
C VAL A 90 11.04 -5.99 -17.74
N GLY A 91 11.51 -7.23 -17.70
CA GLY A 91 12.93 -7.56 -17.78
C GLY A 91 13.58 -7.82 -16.43
N LEU A 92 14.91 -7.76 -16.39
CA LEU A 92 15.66 -7.89 -15.14
C LEU A 92 15.63 -6.55 -14.41
N VAL A 93 15.11 -6.56 -13.19
CA VAL A 93 15.11 -5.42 -12.28
C VAL A 93 16.21 -5.70 -11.24
N GLU A 94 17.31 -4.96 -11.31
CA GLU A 94 18.47 -5.16 -10.42
C GLU A 94 18.28 -4.41 -9.09
N ASN A 95 17.64 -3.22 -9.11
CA ASN A 95 17.49 -2.36 -7.96
C ASN A 95 16.11 -2.58 -7.32
N THR A 96 15.95 -3.67 -6.58
CA THR A 96 14.71 -4.05 -5.90
C THR A 96 14.67 -3.61 -4.44
N ALA A 97 13.49 -3.67 -3.84
CA ALA A 97 13.30 -3.41 -2.42
C ALA A 97 14.16 -4.35 -1.54
N ALA A 98 14.23 -5.63 -1.91
CA ALA A 98 15.04 -6.62 -1.20
C ALA A 98 16.54 -6.32 -1.31
N GLN A 99 17.01 -5.89 -2.48
CA GLN A 99 18.38 -5.45 -2.69
C GLN A 99 18.71 -4.19 -1.89
N ALA A 100 17.83 -3.19 -1.89
CA ALA A 100 18.00 -1.96 -1.11
C ALA A 100 18.13 -2.26 0.39
N MET A 101 17.36 -3.22 0.89
CA MET A 101 17.47 -3.68 2.28
C MET A 101 18.86 -4.24 2.59
N LEU A 102 19.38 -5.15 1.76
CA LEU A 102 20.67 -5.83 1.99
C LEU A 102 21.88 -4.93 1.76
N GLN A 103 21.85 -4.08 0.74
CA GLN A 103 22.98 -3.22 0.40
C GLN A 103 23.13 -2.03 1.35
N ASN A 104 22.11 -1.70 2.13
CA ASN A 104 22.10 -0.58 3.08
C ASN A 104 22.63 0.72 2.44
N VAL A 105 22.20 1.01 1.22
CA VAL A 105 22.59 2.17 0.43
C VAL A 105 22.22 3.49 1.10
N SER A 106 22.84 4.59 0.69
CA SER A 106 22.49 5.94 1.20
C SER A 106 21.09 6.36 0.78
N ARG A 107 20.57 7.42 1.43
CA ARG A 107 19.28 8.03 1.03
C ARG A 107 19.33 8.52 -0.41
N GLU A 108 20.43 9.14 -0.82
CA GLU A 108 20.64 9.66 -2.16
C GLU A 108 20.59 8.55 -3.20
N GLU A 109 21.26 7.42 -2.94
CA GLU A 109 21.22 6.23 -3.81
C GLU A 109 19.83 5.57 -3.85
N LEU A 110 19.09 5.54 -2.72
CA LEU A 110 17.69 5.09 -2.75
C LEU A 110 16.86 5.92 -3.73
N LEU A 111 16.98 7.27 -3.65
CA LEU A 111 16.22 8.19 -4.48
C LEU A 111 16.63 8.17 -5.95
N SER A 112 17.92 7.92 -6.27
CA SER A 112 18.41 7.95 -7.65
C SER A 112 18.31 6.62 -8.38
N ASP A 113 18.53 5.50 -7.67
CA ASP A 113 18.80 4.22 -8.31
C ASP A 113 17.70 3.17 -8.03
N PHE A 114 17.01 3.25 -6.89
CA PHE A 114 16.01 2.25 -6.47
C PHE A 114 14.57 2.71 -6.64
N ILE A 115 14.33 4.02 -6.64
CA ILE A 115 12.99 4.59 -6.74
C ILE A 115 12.69 4.94 -8.18
N VAL A 116 11.58 4.42 -8.70
CA VAL A 116 11.09 4.73 -10.04
C VAL A 116 9.74 5.44 -9.96
N PRO A 117 9.45 6.41 -10.86
CA PRO A 117 8.19 7.11 -10.86
C PRO A 117 7.05 6.22 -11.31
N SER A 118 5.88 6.42 -10.71
CA SER A 118 4.63 5.86 -11.19
C SER A 118 4.06 6.70 -12.35
N ILE A 119 3.06 6.16 -13.04
CA ILE A 119 2.30 6.87 -14.07
C ILE A 119 1.57 8.12 -13.52
N ILE A 120 1.31 8.19 -12.20
CA ILE A 120 0.73 9.38 -11.54
C ILE A 120 1.86 10.15 -10.84
N PRO A 121 2.19 11.37 -11.28
CA PRO A 121 3.24 12.18 -10.67
C PRO A 121 3.00 12.43 -9.18
N GLY A 122 4.03 12.21 -8.37
CA GLY A 122 3.98 12.30 -6.91
C GLY A 122 3.65 10.97 -6.23
N VAL A 123 3.55 9.90 -7.02
CA VAL A 123 3.58 8.51 -6.55
C VAL A 123 4.82 7.84 -7.15
N ASP A 124 5.63 7.24 -6.29
CA ASP A 124 6.84 6.53 -6.66
C ASP A 124 6.76 5.09 -6.17
N VAL A 125 7.59 4.21 -6.74
CA VAL A 125 7.64 2.80 -6.35
C VAL A 125 9.08 2.31 -6.23
N ILE A 126 9.35 1.47 -5.22
CA ILE A 126 10.54 0.61 -5.19
C ILE A 126 10.08 -0.76 -5.69
N PRO A 127 10.61 -1.25 -6.82
CA PRO A 127 10.15 -2.45 -7.47
C PRO A 127 10.57 -3.74 -6.76
N ALA A 128 9.91 -4.84 -7.09
CA ALA A 128 10.33 -6.20 -6.79
C ALA A 128 10.79 -6.94 -8.06
N SER A 129 11.44 -8.08 -7.87
CA SER A 129 11.82 -9.00 -8.94
C SER A 129 11.58 -10.44 -8.51
N ILE A 130 11.42 -11.34 -9.50
CA ILE A 130 11.26 -12.78 -9.26
C ILE A 130 12.45 -13.35 -8.44
N ASP A 131 13.64 -12.79 -8.61
CA ASP A 131 14.85 -13.24 -7.94
C ASP A 131 14.86 -12.90 -6.44
N ASP A 132 14.00 -11.97 -5.98
CA ASP A 132 13.86 -11.63 -4.57
C ASP A 132 13.35 -12.81 -3.72
N ALA A 133 12.73 -13.82 -4.36
CA ALA A 133 12.34 -15.05 -3.69
C ALA A 133 13.54 -15.80 -3.08
N PHE A 134 14.69 -15.81 -3.77
CA PHE A 134 15.93 -16.42 -3.26
C PHE A 134 16.49 -15.63 -2.08
N LEU A 135 16.36 -14.31 -2.08
CA LEU A 135 16.79 -13.46 -0.97
C LEU A 135 15.92 -13.71 0.26
N ALA A 136 14.60 -13.87 0.08
CA ALA A 136 13.68 -14.18 1.18
C ALA A 136 14.02 -15.53 1.84
N GLU A 137 14.34 -16.56 1.05
CA GLU A 137 14.71 -17.89 1.54
C GLU A 137 16.02 -17.87 2.31
N GLY A 138 17.03 -17.15 1.81
CA GLY A 138 18.37 -17.03 2.43
C GLY A 138 18.51 -15.92 3.46
N TRP A 139 17.43 -15.17 3.79
CA TRP A 139 17.44 -13.87 4.46
C TRP A 139 18.34 -13.80 5.70
N LYS A 140 18.23 -14.78 6.60
CA LYS A 140 19.00 -14.78 7.86
C LYS A 140 20.51 -14.84 7.58
N GLY A 141 20.94 -15.76 6.73
CA GLY A 141 22.36 -15.90 6.38
C GLY A 141 22.91 -14.68 5.65
N LEU A 142 22.10 -14.11 4.75
CA LEU A 142 22.46 -12.88 4.02
C LEU A 142 22.60 -11.68 4.98
N CYS A 143 21.73 -11.54 5.97
CA CYS A 143 21.87 -10.50 6.98
C CYS A 143 23.10 -10.71 7.86
N GLU A 144 23.43 -11.95 8.25
CA GLU A 144 24.63 -12.25 9.02
C GLU A 144 25.91 -11.89 8.24
N GLU A 145 25.91 -12.09 6.93
CA GLU A 145 27.04 -11.82 6.04
C GLU A 145 27.18 -10.32 5.69
N HIS A 146 26.08 -9.68 5.26
CA HIS A 146 26.11 -8.32 4.71
C HIS A 146 25.79 -7.23 5.72
N LEU A 147 25.07 -7.54 6.79
CA LEU A 147 24.58 -6.60 7.79
C LEU A 147 24.91 -7.05 9.22
N PRO A 148 26.21 -7.36 9.52
CA PRO A 148 26.58 -7.92 10.82
C PRO A 148 26.12 -7.01 11.97
N GLY A 149 25.44 -7.62 12.94
CA GLY A 149 24.92 -6.93 14.14
C GLY A 149 23.57 -6.22 13.97
N LYS A 150 22.99 -6.18 12.76
CA LYS A 150 21.63 -5.70 12.57
C LYS A 150 20.58 -6.76 12.89
N ASN A 151 19.44 -6.31 13.42
CA ASN A 151 18.31 -7.20 13.60
C ASN A 151 17.65 -7.53 12.26
N ILE A 152 17.45 -8.82 11.96
CA ILE A 152 16.92 -9.31 10.67
C ILE A 152 15.49 -8.85 10.37
N HIS A 153 14.74 -8.40 11.37
CA HIS A 153 13.37 -7.89 11.24
C HIS A 153 13.28 -6.35 11.23
N ALA A 154 14.41 -5.66 11.50
CA ALA A 154 14.51 -4.20 11.49
C ALA A 154 15.04 -3.63 10.18
N VAL A 155 15.53 -4.49 9.26
CA VAL A 155 16.29 -4.06 8.10
C VAL A 155 15.50 -3.15 7.17
N LEU A 156 14.23 -3.45 6.91
CA LEU A 156 13.36 -2.59 6.10
C LEU A 156 13.20 -1.21 6.76
N LYS A 157 12.91 -1.20 8.05
CA LYS A 157 12.73 0.05 8.78
C LYS A 157 13.99 0.91 8.75
N GLU A 158 15.13 0.36 9.13
CA GLU A 158 16.39 1.11 9.25
C GLU A 158 17.00 1.49 7.90
N ASN A 159 16.96 0.60 6.91
CA ASN A 159 17.67 0.78 5.66
C ASN A 159 16.86 1.52 4.58
N ILE A 160 15.52 1.55 4.69
CA ILE A 160 14.65 2.20 3.72
C ILE A 160 13.74 3.23 4.39
N ILE A 161 12.87 2.82 5.34
CA ILE A 161 11.81 3.68 5.85
C ILE A 161 12.39 4.89 6.58
N ASP A 162 13.30 4.70 7.54
CA ASP A 162 13.87 5.78 8.34
C ASP A 162 14.69 6.77 7.48
N LYS A 163 15.27 6.30 6.36
CA LYS A 163 16.00 7.16 5.43
C LYS A 163 15.08 8.03 4.58
N LEU A 164 13.88 7.53 4.24
CA LEU A 164 12.93 8.20 3.34
C LEU A 164 11.75 8.85 4.06
N GLN A 165 11.68 8.77 5.39
CA GLN A 165 10.53 9.21 6.18
C GLN A 165 10.19 10.71 6.06
N HIS A 166 11.12 11.54 5.57
CA HIS A 166 10.90 12.97 5.33
C HIS A 166 10.69 13.32 3.85
N ASP A 167 10.88 12.35 2.95
CA ASP A 167 10.68 12.53 1.51
C ASP A 167 9.24 12.28 1.09
N TYR A 168 8.55 11.43 1.84
CA TYR A 168 7.18 11.00 1.57
C TYR A 168 6.26 11.32 2.74
N ASP A 169 4.97 11.38 2.45
CA ASP A 169 3.92 11.59 3.44
C ASP A 169 3.29 10.24 3.85
N PHE A 170 3.23 9.30 2.89
CA PHE A 170 2.80 7.92 3.10
C PHE A 170 3.72 6.93 2.40
N ILE A 171 3.97 5.80 3.07
CA ILE A 171 4.68 4.66 2.50
C ILE A 171 3.76 3.45 2.57
N PHE A 172 3.40 2.90 1.42
CA PHE A 172 2.60 1.68 1.32
C PHE A 172 3.48 0.48 1.08
N LEU A 173 3.28 -0.59 1.87
CA LEU A 173 3.97 -1.86 1.73
C LEU A 173 3.03 -2.91 1.17
N ASP A 174 3.47 -3.67 0.17
CA ASP A 174 2.80 -4.86 -0.37
C ASP A 174 3.73 -6.06 -0.34
N SER A 175 3.22 -7.23 0.02
CA SER A 175 4.00 -8.47 0.06
C SER A 175 3.22 -9.65 -0.49
N GLY A 176 3.95 -10.69 -0.89
CA GLY A 176 3.36 -11.97 -1.24
C GLY A 176 2.54 -12.59 -0.10
N PRO A 177 1.76 -13.65 -0.38
CA PRO A 177 0.90 -14.32 0.60
C PRO A 177 1.67 -15.34 1.46
N HIS A 178 2.96 -15.10 1.71
CA HIS A 178 3.84 -16.02 2.41
C HIS A 178 4.29 -15.45 3.75
N LEU A 179 4.43 -16.33 4.74
CA LEU A 179 4.99 -15.98 6.05
C LEU A 179 6.51 -16.09 5.98
N ASP A 180 7.14 -15.17 5.31
CA ASP A 180 8.58 -15.09 5.09
C ASP A 180 9.25 -13.94 5.83
N ALA A 181 10.51 -13.71 5.55
CA ALA A 181 11.29 -12.66 6.16
C ALA A 181 10.80 -11.26 5.74
N PHE A 182 10.31 -11.10 4.51
CA PHE A 182 9.84 -9.80 4.02
C PHE A 182 8.53 -9.40 4.69
N LEU A 183 7.58 -10.34 4.85
CA LEU A 183 6.37 -10.09 5.60
C LEU A 183 6.67 -9.67 7.05
N LYS A 184 7.63 -10.34 7.72
CA LYS A 184 8.02 -9.95 9.08
C LYS A 184 8.67 -8.57 9.14
N ASN A 185 9.51 -8.21 8.16
CA ASN A 185 10.06 -6.87 8.04
C ASN A 185 8.97 -5.81 7.78
N CYS A 186 7.98 -6.11 6.95
CA CYS A 186 6.83 -5.22 6.73
C CYS A 186 6.03 -4.99 8.02
N ILE A 187 5.78 -6.04 8.81
CA ILE A 187 5.10 -5.91 10.12
C ILE A 187 5.96 -5.07 11.07
N GLY A 188 7.27 -5.32 11.13
CA GLY A 188 8.20 -4.58 11.99
C GLY A 188 8.36 -3.10 11.61
N ALA A 189 8.13 -2.74 10.35
CA ALA A 189 8.28 -1.38 9.85
C ALA A 189 6.98 -0.58 9.79
N ALA A 190 5.82 -1.24 9.82
CA ALA A 190 4.52 -0.58 9.65
C ALA A 190 4.05 0.17 10.91
N ASP A 191 3.43 1.33 10.68
CA ASP A 191 2.65 2.04 11.71
C ASP A 191 1.22 1.52 11.79
N LEU A 192 0.65 1.09 10.65
CA LEU A 192 -0.71 0.58 10.55
C LEU A 192 -0.79 -0.60 9.58
N MET A 193 -1.56 -1.62 9.94
CA MET A 193 -1.96 -2.65 8.99
C MET A 193 -3.35 -2.37 8.43
N LEU A 194 -3.56 -2.69 7.14
CA LEU A 194 -4.87 -2.77 6.50
C LEU A 194 -5.10 -4.21 6.05
N THR A 195 -6.15 -4.83 6.56
CA THR A 195 -6.45 -6.23 6.25
C THR A 195 -7.68 -6.34 5.34
N PRO A 196 -7.51 -6.66 4.04
CA PRO A 196 -8.62 -6.95 3.15
C PRO A 196 -9.28 -8.28 3.48
N LEU A 197 -10.61 -8.28 3.62
CA LEU A 197 -11.42 -9.44 3.97
C LEU A 197 -12.33 -9.78 2.78
N PRO A 198 -11.96 -10.74 1.92
CA PRO A 198 -12.84 -11.21 0.86
C PRO A 198 -13.98 -12.05 1.46
N PRO A 199 -15.23 -11.90 0.96
CA PRO A 199 -16.41 -12.52 1.57
C PRO A 199 -16.63 -14.00 1.17
N ALA A 200 -15.75 -14.58 0.35
CA ALA A 200 -15.81 -16.02 0.08
C ALA A 200 -15.49 -16.80 1.36
N THR A 201 -16.36 -17.71 1.77
CA THR A 201 -16.33 -18.35 3.10
C THR A 201 -14.96 -18.88 3.50
N VAL A 202 -14.29 -19.64 2.60
CA VAL A 202 -12.97 -20.21 2.89
C VAL A 202 -11.90 -19.10 3.04
N ASP A 203 -11.95 -18.09 2.16
CA ASP A 203 -10.99 -17.00 2.15
C ASP A 203 -11.19 -16.09 3.35
N PHE A 204 -12.45 -15.83 3.71
CA PHE A 204 -12.82 -15.05 4.89
C PHE A 204 -12.32 -15.69 6.17
N HIS A 205 -12.61 -17.00 6.38
CA HIS A 205 -12.12 -17.74 7.55
C HIS A 205 -10.58 -17.81 7.61
N SER A 206 -9.92 -17.97 6.48
CA SER A 206 -8.45 -17.93 6.42
C SER A 206 -7.90 -16.57 6.83
N SER A 207 -8.55 -15.48 6.40
CA SER A 207 -8.19 -14.13 6.78
C SER A 207 -8.36 -13.89 8.29
N LEU A 208 -9.46 -14.36 8.87
CA LEU A 208 -9.67 -14.25 10.33
C LEU A 208 -8.65 -15.07 11.14
N LYS A 209 -8.24 -16.26 10.64
CA LYS A 209 -7.16 -17.03 11.27
C LYS A 209 -5.83 -16.28 11.24
N PHE A 210 -5.51 -15.62 10.13
CA PHE A 210 -4.32 -14.78 10.04
C PHE A 210 -4.38 -13.64 11.06
N VAL A 211 -5.48 -12.90 11.12
CA VAL A 211 -5.67 -11.81 12.10
C VAL A 211 -5.51 -12.33 13.54
N ALA A 212 -6.10 -13.48 13.86
CA ALA A 212 -5.95 -14.09 15.17
C ALA A 212 -4.50 -14.53 15.49
N SER A 213 -3.66 -14.77 14.47
CA SER A 213 -2.25 -15.15 14.66
C SER A 213 -1.29 -13.95 14.76
N LEU A 214 -1.75 -12.73 14.42
CA LEU A 214 -0.91 -11.54 14.43
C LEU A 214 -0.22 -11.24 15.77
N PRO A 215 -0.89 -11.32 16.93
CA PRO A 215 -0.23 -11.09 18.21
C PRO A 215 0.98 -12.02 18.41
N ALA A 216 0.82 -13.31 18.18
CA ALA A 216 1.91 -14.27 18.33
C ALA A 216 3.05 -14.05 17.31
N LEU A 217 2.72 -13.54 16.13
CA LEU A 217 3.71 -13.17 15.12
C LEU A 217 4.50 -11.94 15.53
N ILE A 218 3.83 -10.91 16.04
CA ILE A 218 4.46 -9.71 16.60
C ILE A 218 5.35 -10.09 17.79
N ASP A 219 4.83 -10.88 18.74
CA ASP A 219 5.62 -11.39 19.87
C ASP A 219 6.90 -12.11 19.40
N SER A 220 6.81 -12.90 18.31
CA SER A 220 7.99 -13.58 17.77
C SER A 220 9.05 -12.63 17.21
N ILE A 221 8.63 -11.53 16.59
CA ILE A 221 9.52 -10.48 16.08
C ILE A 221 10.18 -9.74 17.25
N GLU A 222 9.41 -9.45 18.30
CA GLU A 222 9.89 -8.75 19.49
C GLU A 222 10.82 -9.61 20.33
N MET A 223 10.57 -10.92 20.43
CA MET A 223 11.49 -11.87 21.08
C MET A 223 12.85 -11.95 20.35
N ASP A 224 12.86 -11.74 19.04
CA ASP A 224 14.09 -11.64 18.25
C ASP A 224 14.76 -10.26 18.41
N GLY A 225 14.25 -9.36 19.26
CA GLY A 225 14.87 -8.10 19.67
C GLY A 225 14.50 -6.88 18.81
N HIS A 226 13.44 -6.95 17.98
CA HIS A 226 12.91 -5.79 17.24
C HIS A 226 11.57 -5.35 17.81
N THR A 227 11.44 -4.07 18.17
CA THR A 227 10.17 -3.52 18.67
C THR A 227 9.28 -3.11 17.49
N CYS A 228 8.08 -3.68 17.42
CA CYS A 228 7.08 -3.28 16.44
C CYS A 228 6.35 -2.00 16.90
N ASN A 229 6.29 -1.01 16.04
CA ASN A 229 5.58 0.26 16.32
C ASN A 229 4.14 0.26 15.81
N LEU A 230 3.57 -0.91 15.56
CA LEU A 230 2.25 -1.06 14.98
C LEU A 230 1.16 -0.52 15.92
N ILE A 231 0.46 0.55 15.48
CA ILE A 231 -0.60 1.20 16.26
C ILE A 231 -1.90 0.39 16.22
N GLY A 232 -2.15 -0.32 15.12
CA GLY A 232 -3.36 -1.12 14.97
C GLY A 232 -3.47 -1.85 13.63
N ASN A 233 -4.57 -2.59 13.49
CA ASN A 233 -4.94 -3.29 12.27
C ASN A 233 -6.38 -2.96 11.89
N VAL A 234 -6.58 -2.25 10.79
CA VAL A 234 -7.88 -1.87 10.27
C VAL A 234 -8.35 -2.90 9.24
N GLY A 235 -9.49 -3.55 9.53
CA GLY A 235 -10.13 -4.48 8.61
C GLY A 235 -11.03 -3.76 7.61
N PHE A 236 -11.11 -4.24 6.37
CA PHE A 236 -12.10 -3.79 5.40
C PHE A 236 -12.58 -4.93 4.51
N MET A 237 -13.86 -4.88 4.12
CA MET A 237 -14.40 -5.86 3.20
C MET A 237 -13.99 -5.53 1.77
N SER A 238 -13.39 -6.52 1.08
CA SER A 238 -13.01 -6.42 -0.34
C SER A 238 -13.89 -7.33 -1.19
N LYS A 239 -14.03 -7.00 -2.48
CA LYS A 239 -14.80 -7.80 -3.47
C LYS A 239 -16.25 -8.09 -3.07
N ILE A 240 -16.87 -7.15 -2.38
CA ILE A 240 -18.26 -7.26 -1.91
C ILE A 240 -19.23 -7.25 -3.10
N LEU A 241 -20.21 -8.15 -3.05
CA LEU A 241 -21.42 -8.15 -3.88
C LEU A 241 -22.63 -8.02 -2.96
N ASN A 242 -23.76 -7.56 -3.51
CA ASN A 242 -25.01 -7.48 -2.75
C ASN A 242 -25.66 -8.87 -2.61
N LYS A 243 -25.09 -9.72 -1.77
CA LYS A 243 -25.56 -11.08 -1.45
C LYS A 243 -25.68 -11.25 0.05
N SER A 244 -26.60 -12.13 0.49
CA SER A 244 -26.84 -12.41 1.92
C SER A 244 -25.57 -12.90 2.63
N ASP A 245 -24.84 -13.82 2.01
CA ASP A 245 -23.64 -14.41 2.59
C ASP A 245 -22.54 -13.37 2.83
N HIS A 246 -22.40 -12.40 1.90
CA HIS A 246 -21.45 -11.30 2.04
C HIS A 246 -21.83 -10.35 3.20
N LYS A 247 -23.12 -10.15 3.45
CA LYS A 247 -23.60 -9.37 4.60
C LYS A 247 -23.32 -10.08 5.92
N ILE A 248 -23.43 -11.41 5.96
CA ILE A 248 -23.08 -12.21 7.11
C ILE A 248 -21.57 -12.10 7.40
N CYS A 249 -20.72 -12.29 6.39
CA CYS A 249 -19.28 -12.10 6.56
C CYS A 249 -18.91 -10.69 7.06
N HIS A 250 -19.59 -9.65 6.53
CA HIS A 250 -19.37 -8.28 6.99
C HIS A 250 -19.76 -8.09 8.46
N SER A 251 -20.89 -8.68 8.89
CA SER A 251 -21.31 -8.64 10.30
C SER A 251 -20.28 -9.33 11.20
N GLN A 252 -19.81 -10.51 10.81
CA GLN A 252 -18.78 -11.23 11.54
C GLN A 252 -17.44 -10.47 11.59
N ALA A 253 -17.04 -9.80 10.49
CA ALA A 253 -15.87 -8.96 10.49
C ALA A 253 -16.00 -7.81 11.49
N LYS A 254 -17.16 -7.16 11.58
CA LYS A 254 -17.45 -6.12 12.59
C LYS A 254 -17.36 -6.64 14.02
N GLU A 255 -17.73 -7.89 14.28
CA GLU A 255 -17.58 -8.51 15.61
C GLU A 255 -16.10 -8.70 15.97
N VAL A 256 -15.25 -9.06 15.00
CA VAL A 256 -13.82 -9.31 15.22
C VAL A 256 -13.01 -8.03 15.36
N PHE A 257 -13.22 -7.06 14.45
CA PHE A 257 -12.45 -5.83 14.41
C PHE A 257 -13.04 -4.70 15.27
N GLY A 258 -14.32 -4.80 15.64
CA GLY A 258 -14.99 -3.75 16.42
C GLY A 258 -14.89 -2.38 15.75
N ALA A 259 -14.35 -1.42 16.49
CA ALA A 259 -14.12 -0.06 16.01
C ALA A 259 -13.05 0.06 14.91
N ASP A 260 -12.20 -0.97 14.76
CA ASP A 260 -11.15 -1.01 13.72
C ASP A 260 -11.65 -1.60 12.40
N MET A 261 -12.95 -1.93 12.31
CA MET A 261 -13.55 -2.27 11.02
C MET A 261 -13.91 -0.99 10.26
N LEU A 262 -13.41 -0.86 9.03
CA LEU A 262 -13.78 0.23 8.16
C LEU A 262 -15.22 0.02 7.66
N ASP A 263 -16.08 1.02 7.79
CA ASP A 263 -17.48 0.94 7.29
C ASP A 263 -17.55 0.94 5.76
N MET A 264 -16.58 1.60 5.12
CA MET A 264 -16.47 1.62 3.67
C MET A 264 -15.97 0.26 3.17
N VAL A 265 -16.62 -0.26 2.14
CA VAL A 265 -16.28 -1.54 1.50
C VAL A 265 -15.73 -1.31 0.10
N LEU A 266 -14.83 -2.18 -0.35
CA LEU A 266 -14.38 -2.19 -1.74
C LEU A 266 -15.20 -3.22 -2.52
N PRO A 267 -16.13 -2.79 -3.39
CA PRO A 267 -17.00 -3.69 -4.12
C PRO A 267 -16.25 -4.48 -5.20
N ARG A 268 -16.81 -5.62 -5.60
CA ARG A 268 -16.39 -6.31 -6.80
C ARG A 268 -17.03 -5.63 -8.01
N LEU A 269 -16.26 -4.96 -8.83
CA LEU A 269 -16.70 -4.26 -10.02
C LEU A 269 -15.80 -4.62 -11.21
N ASP A 270 -16.40 -4.77 -12.39
CA ASP A 270 -15.73 -5.11 -13.63
C ASP A 270 -14.57 -4.14 -13.97
N GLY A 271 -14.71 -2.87 -13.58
CA GLY A 271 -13.65 -1.87 -13.78
C GLY A 271 -12.32 -2.24 -13.11
N PHE A 272 -12.35 -2.82 -11.90
CA PHE A 272 -11.12 -3.27 -11.24
C PHE A 272 -10.51 -4.49 -11.95
N GLU A 273 -11.34 -5.43 -12.41
CA GLU A 273 -10.86 -6.64 -13.09
C GLU A 273 -10.21 -6.28 -14.44
N ARG A 274 -10.88 -5.43 -15.25
CA ARG A 274 -10.36 -5.01 -16.56
C ARG A 274 -9.12 -4.13 -16.48
N CYS A 275 -9.06 -3.19 -15.53
CA CYS A 275 -7.84 -2.41 -15.31
C CYS A 275 -6.67 -3.32 -14.90
N GLY A 276 -6.94 -4.38 -14.14
CA GLY A 276 -5.95 -5.41 -13.81
C GLY A 276 -5.37 -6.13 -15.02
N GLU A 277 -6.19 -6.35 -16.08
CA GLU A 277 -5.74 -7.00 -17.32
C GLU A 277 -4.81 -6.09 -18.16
N THR A 278 -4.89 -4.78 -17.99
CA THR A 278 -4.04 -3.78 -18.67
C THR A 278 -2.94 -3.19 -17.79
N PHE A 279 -2.77 -3.74 -16.57
CA PHE A 279 -1.83 -3.23 -15.56
C PHE A 279 -2.06 -1.77 -15.18
N ASP A 280 -3.30 -1.33 -15.24
CA ASP A 280 -3.72 -0.01 -14.77
C ASP A 280 -4.45 -0.11 -13.42
N THR A 281 -4.45 0.97 -12.66
CA THR A 281 -5.45 1.15 -11.62
C THR A 281 -6.68 1.86 -12.20
N VAL A 282 -7.82 1.74 -11.54
CA VAL A 282 -9.03 2.49 -11.96
C VAL A 282 -8.85 4.01 -11.87
N ILE A 283 -7.81 4.47 -11.16
CA ILE A 283 -7.46 5.89 -11.02
C ILE A 283 -6.61 6.37 -12.20
N SER A 284 -5.64 5.55 -12.67
CA SER A 284 -4.74 5.88 -13.78
C SER A 284 -5.33 5.57 -15.15
N ALA A 285 -6.30 4.64 -15.22
CA ALA A 285 -6.88 4.20 -16.49
C ALA A 285 -7.41 5.36 -17.33
N ASN A 286 -6.99 5.41 -18.60
CA ASN A 286 -7.44 6.42 -19.54
C ASN A 286 -8.79 6.00 -20.16
N PRO A 287 -9.88 6.77 -19.93
CA PRO A 287 -11.20 6.43 -20.45
C PRO A 287 -11.28 6.33 -21.99
N ALA A 288 -10.33 6.95 -22.71
CA ALA A 288 -10.31 6.95 -24.18
C ALA A 288 -9.75 5.65 -24.76
N THR A 289 -8.90 4.94 -24.02
CA THR A 289 -8.26 3.68 -24.42
C THR A 289 -8.77 2.47 -23.63
N TYR A 290 -9.63 2.71 -22.65
CA TYR A 290 -10.18 1.66 -21.79
C TYR A 290 -11.07 0.70 -22.61
N ASP A 291 -10.71 -0.59 -22.59
CA ASP A 291 -11.46 -1.65 -23.27
C ASP A 291 -12.60 -2.16 -22.39
N GLY A 292 -13.66 -1.37 -22.29
CA GLY A 292 -14.84 -1.72 -21.49
C GLY A 292 -15.85 -0.59 -21.40
N SER A 293 -16.86 -0.78 -20.56
CA SER A 293 -17.86 0.27 -20.31
C SER A 293 -17.24 1.43 -19.53
N THR A 294 -17.29 2.64 -20.08
CA THR A 294 -16.86 3.85 -19.38
C THR A 294 -17.65 4.11 -18.10
N GLU A 295 -18.90 3.65 -18.02
CA GLU A 295 -19.71 3.72 -16.79
C GLU A 295 -19.19 2.74 -15.73
N ALA A 296 -18.75 1.53 -16.14
CA ALA A 296 -18.12 0.58 -15.22
C ALA A 296 -16.80 1.14 -14.67
N LEU A 297 -15.98 1.77 -15.51
CA LEU A 297 -14.75 2.43 -15.09
C LEU A 297 -15.04 3.57 -14.11
N LYS A 298 -15.99 4.46 -14.41
CA LYS A 298 -16.39 5.55 -13.52
C LYS A 298 -16.89 5.05 -12.17
N SER A 299 -17.72 3.99 -12.18
CA SER A 299 -18.22 3.38 -10.94
C SER A 299 -17.09 2.79 -10.09
N ALA A 300 -16.15 2.09 -10.71
CA ALA A 300 -15.00 1.54 -10.02
C ALA A 300 -14.06 2.63 -9.49
N LYS A 301 -13.83 3.69 -10.27
CA LYS A 301 -13.06 4.86 -9.86
C LYS A 301 -13.69 5.55 -8.66
N SER A 302 -14.99 5.83 -8.69
CA SER A 302 -15.71 6.43 -7.55
C SER A 302 -15.58 5.55 -6.30
N ALA A 303 -15.76 4.23 -6.42
CA ALA A 303 -15.61 3.31 -5.30
C ALA A 303 -14.19 3.30 -4.71
N ALA A 304 -13.16 3.38 -5.57
CA ALA A 304 -11.77 3.48 -5.14
C ALA A 304 -11.48 4.83 -4.44
N GLU A 305 -12.02 5.93 -4.96
CA GLU A 305 -11.90 7.27 -4.37
C GLU A 305 -12.59 7.31 -3.00
N ASP A 306 -13.83 6.85 -2.88
CA ASP A 306 -14.57 6.80 -1.63
C ASP A 306 -13.85 5.93 -0.58
N PHE A 307 -13.34 4.78 -1.00
CA PHE A 307 -12.56 3.90 -0.14
C PHE A 307 -11.26 4.58 0.33
N ALA A 308 -10.51 5.19 -0.58
CA ALA A 308 -9.27 5.88 -0.25
C ALA A 308 -9.51 7.04 0.74
N LYS A 309 -10.59 7.81 0.54
CA LYS A 309 -10.95 8.89 1.47
C LYS A 309 -11.28 8.35 2.86
N ALA A 310 -12.02 7.25 2.95
CA ALA A 310 -12.33 6.63 4.24
C ALA A 310 -11.07 6.10 4.95
N VAL A 311 -10.12 5.52 4.21
CA VAL A 311 -8.83 5.08 4.76
C VAL A 311 -8.02 6.29 5.22
N PHE A 312 -7.93 7.36 4.42
CA PHE A 312 -7.23 8.58 4.77
C PHE A 312 -7.79 9.21 6.05
N ASP A 313 -9.11 9.37 6.15
CA ASP A 313 -9.77 9.93 7.32
C ASP A 313 -9.51 9.09 8.59
N ARG A 314 -9.50 7.76 8.44
CA ARG A 314 -9.16 6.85 9.54
C ARG A 314 -7.72 7.04 10.02
N ILE A 315 -6.78 7.19 9.09
CA ILE A 315 -5.37 7.43 9.42
C ILE A 315 -5.19 8.79 10.10
N GLU A 316 -5.81 9.86 9.56
CA GLU A 316 -5.78 11.18 10.22
C GLU A 316 -6.32 11.11 11.64
N PHE A 317 -7.45 10.42 11.84
CA PHE A 317 -8.02 10.22 13.16
C PHE A 317 -7.03 9.52 14.10
N ILE A 318 -6.41 8.43 13.66
CA ILE A 318 -5.42 7.67 14.45
C ILE A 318 -4.20 8.55 14.76
N ARG A 319 -3.64 9.25 13.76
CA ARG A 319 -2.45 10.10 13.96
C ARG A 319 -2.72 11.30 14.88
N THR A 320 -3.93 11.84 14.84
CA THR A 320 -4.30 13.00 15.64
C THR A 320 -4.65 12.60 17.09
N ASN A 321 -5.29 11.43 17.28
CA ASN A 321 -5.81 11.00 18.57
C ASN A 321 -5.04 9.85 19.21
N GLY A 322 -4.21 9.14 18.45
CA GLY A 322 -3.43 7.96 18.91
C GLY A 322 -2.12 8.31 19.61
N GLY A 323 -1.86 9.58 19.87
CA GLY A 323 -0.73 10.07 20.67
C GLY A 323 -1.06 10.20 22.15
N MET A 324 -2.01 9.40 22.65
CA MET A 324 -2.32 9.30 24.08
C MET A 324 -1.80 7.99 24.65
#